data_d7bf1281ba6b517b9b89fdea691fb334
#
_entry.id   d7bf1281ba6b517b9b89fdea691fb334
#
_cell.length_a   1.000
_cell.length_b   1.000
_cell.length_c   1.000
_cell.angle_alpha   90.00
_cell.angle_beta   90.00
_cell.angle_gamma   90.00
#
_symmetry.space_group_name_H-M   'P 1'
#
loop_
_entity.id
_entity.type
_entity.pdbx_description
1 polymer ?
#
loop_
_entity_poly.entity_id
_entity_poly.type
_entity_poly.pdbx_seq_one_letter_code
_entity_poly.pdbx_strand_id
1 'polypeptide(L)'
;LGSHPLSNTTDANTRLQTLEQAFAHAVEYLMSRADWNFARRRSALTGVADASFQPYTYRYSRPSDYLRRLWVRRAASDPFPIDIAETGAVLYGFETAALMEYMSDHADNYEPANWPPGFTRCMVLYLALLCGPKLARTGDDEAKSFYQKLDMALGDATKAEAVDTMSVNISAEQEPVM
;
A
#
# COMPACT_ATOMS: atom_id res chain seq x y z
N LEU A 1 -17.16 -18.61 11.36
CA LEU A 1 -17.92 -18.40 10.11
C LEU A 1 -18.64 -19.70 9.78
N GLY A 2 -19.94 -19.79 10.16
CA GLY A 2 -20.78 -20.95 9.87
C GLY A 2 -21.24 -20.94 8.41
N SER A 3 -20.35 -21.27 7.48
CA SER A 3 -20.78 -21.50 6.09
C SER A 3 -21.44 -22.85 5.98
N HIS A 4 -22.67 -22.91 5.47
CA HIS A 4 -23.26 -24.16 5.05
C HIS A 4 -22.36 -24.86 4.03
N PRO A 5 -22.24 -26.19 4.04
CA PRO A 5 -21.51 -26.90 3.00
C PRO A 5 -22.06 -26.50 1.62
N LEU A 6 -21.19 -26.41 0.64
CA LEU A 6 -21.54 -26.08 -0.74
C LEU A 6 -22.57 -27.05 -1.26
N SER A 7 -23.75 -26.59 -1.64
CA SER A 7 -24.85 -27.46 -2.07
C SER A 7 -24.71 -27.91 -3.53
N ASN A 8 -23.96 -27.13 -4.35
CA ASN A 8 -23.69 -27.45 -5.76
C ASN A 8 -22.48 -26.66 -6.30
N THR A 9 -22.05 -27.00 -7.51
CA THR A 9 -20.94 -26.36 -8.24
C THR A 9 -21.20 -24.88 -8.56
N THR A 10 -22.46 -24.50 -8.75
CA THR A 10 -22.84 -23.11 -9.04
C THR A 10 -22.63 -22.20 -7.83
N ASP A 11 -22.95 -22.68 -6.62
CA ASP A 11 -22.69 -21.94 -5.38
C ASP A 11 -21.18 -21.77 -5.12
N ALA A 12 -20.39 -22.80 -5.43
CA ALA A 12 -18.95 -22.73 -5.35
C ALA A 12 -18.37 -21.64 -6.25
N ASN A 13 -18.81 -21.60 -7.52
CA ASN A 13 -18.37 -20.61 -8.49
C ASN A 13 -18.77 -19.18 -8.09
N THR A 14 -19.98 -18.98 -7.59
CA THR A 14 -20.45 -17.66 -7.13
C THR A 14 -19.65 -17.16 -5.94
N ARG A 15 -19.32 -18.05 -5.00
CA ARG A 15 -18.48 -17.71 -3.83
C ARG A 15 -17.06 -17.37 -4.22
N LEU A 16 -16.48 -18.17 -5.14
CA LEU A 16 -15.14 -17.91 -5.66
C LEU A 16 -15.08 -16.56 -6.37
N GLN A 17 -15.99 -16.27 -7.29
CA GLN A 17 -16.07 -14.97 -7.97
C GLN A 17 -16.22 -13.80 -6.99
N THR A 18 -17.02 -13.96 -5.93
CA THR A 18 -17.18 -12.92 -4.91
C THR A 18 -15.87 -12.66 -4.18
N LEU A 19 -15.11 -13.70 -3.85
CA LEU A 19 -13.80 -13.58 -3.20
C LEU A 19 -12.75 -12.97 -4.13
N GLU A 20 -12.70 -13.40 -5.39
CA GLU A 20 -11.76 -12.86 -6.40
C GLU A 20 -11.98 -11.37 -6.64
N GLN A 21 -13.23 -10.94 -6.79
CA GLN A 21 -13.57 -9.52 -6.95
C GLN A 21 -13.23 -8.69 -5.71
N ALA A 22 -13.43 -9.25 -4.51
CA ALA A 22 -13.12 -8.57 -3.27
C ALA A 22 -11.61 -8.52 -2.99
N PHE A 23 -10.84 -9.49 -3.50
CA PHE A 23 -9.43 -9.66 -3.18
C PHE A 23 -8.57 -8.48 -3.67
N ALA A 24 -8.62 -8.17 -4.97
CA ALA A 24 -7.84 -7.06 -5.53
C ALA A 24 -8.16 -5.74 -4.83
N HIS A 25 -9.45 -5.44 -4.64
CA HIS A 25 -9.90 -4.26 -3.92
C HIS A 25 -9.40 -4.23 -2.47
N ALA A 26 -9.38 -5.38 -1.80
CA ALA A 26 -8.90 -5.47 -0.41
C ALA A 26 -7.39 -5.18 -0.32
N VAL A 27 -6.58 -5.70 -1.25
CA VAL A 27 -5.13 -5.42 -1.31
C VAL A 27 -4.89 -3.93 -1.52
N GLU A 28 -5.49 -3.31 -2.54
CA GLU A 28 -5.37 -1.87 -2.81
C GLU A 28 -5.78 -1.01 -1.61
N TYR A 29 -6.93 -1.34 -1.01
CA TYR A 29 -7.42 -0.62 0.15
C TYR A 29 -6.42 -0.67 1.30
N LEU A 30 -5.91 -1.83 1.67
CA LEU A 30 -4.96 -1.99 2.77
C LEU A 30 -3.62 -1.33 2.45
N MET A 31 -3.11 -1.42 1.22
CA MET A 31 -1.90 -0.73 0.79
C MET A 31 -2.04 0.79 0.86
N SER A 32 -3.25 1.33 0.67
CA SER A 32 -3.51 2.76 0.81
C SER A 32 -3.57 3.25 2.26
N ARG A 33 -3.81 2.36 3.24
CA ARG A 33 -4.06 2.71 4.65
C ARG A 33 -2.81 2.78 5.51
N ALA A 34 -1.72 2.13 5.12
CA ALA A 34 -0.48 2.11 5.88
C ALA A 34 0.75 2.08 4.97
N ASP A 35 1.92 2.40 5.54
CA ASP A 35 3.21 2.43 4.83
C ASP A 35 3.90 1.07 4.95
N TRP A 36 3.38 0.08 4.23
CA TRP A 36 3.89 -1.29 4.24
C TRP A 36 5.28 -1.39 3.62
N ASN A 37 6.27 -1.87 4.35
CA ASN A 37 7.66 -1.97 3.89
C ASN A 37 7.81 -2.87 2.65
N PHE A 38 7.06 -3.97 2.58
CA PHE A 38 7.11 -4.90 1.44
C PHE A 38 6.62 -4.27 0.12
N ALA A 39 5.76 -3.25 0.18
CA ALA A 39 5.19 -2.58 -0.98
C ALA A 39 5.88 -1.24 -1.32
N ARG A 40 6.92 -0.85 -0.57
CA ARG A 40 7.72 0.35 -0.85
C ARG A 40 8.65 0.12 -2.02
N ARG A 41 8.70 1.08 -2.92
CA ARG A 41 9.66 1.13 -4.02
C ARG A 41 10.29 2.50 -4.14
N ARG A 42 11.46 2.53 -4.79
CA ARG A 42 12.18 3.76 -5.10
C ARG A 42 12.35 3.88 -6.60
N SER A 43 12.16 5.09 -7.12
CA SER A 43 12.36 5.41 -8.52
C SER A 43 13.11 6.72 -8.67
N ALA A 44 14.11 6.74 -9.54
CA ALA A 44 14.72 7.96 -9.99
C ALA A 44 13.74 8.71 -10.91
N LEU A 45 13.55 9.98 -10.65
CA LEU A 45 12.73 10.89 -11.45
C LEU A 45 13.65 11.77 -12.29
N THR A 46 13.43 11.82 -13.60
CA THR A 46 14.11 12.74 -14.51
C THR A 46 13.13 13.82 -14.93
N GLY A 47 13.49 15.07 -14.64
CA GLY A 47 12.67 16.23 -14.97
C GLY A 47 12.78 16.63 -16.44
N VAL A 48 11.65 16.83 -17.07
CA VAL A 48 11.55 17.47 -18.39
C VAL A 48 11.08 18.90 -18.15
N ALA A 49 11.78 19.90 -18.73
CA ALA A 49 11.42 21.30 -18.57
C ALA A 49 9.98 21.54 -19.03
N ASP A 50 9.16 22.12 -18.15
CA ASP A 50 7.75 22.39 -18.39
C ASP A 50 7.29 23.60 -17.58
N ALA A 51 6.91 24.65 -18.27
CA ALA A 51 6.41 25.89 -17.67
C ALA A 51 4.88 25.96 -17.59
N SER A 52 4.17 24.88 -17.91
CA SER A 52 2.70 24.84 -17.93
C SER A 52 2.05 24.88 -16.55
N PHE A 53 2.79 24.50 -15.50
CA PHE A 53 2.28 24.44 -14.14
C PHE A 53 3.13 25.29 -13.16
N GLN A 54 2.95 26.59 -13.21
CA GLN A 54 3.67 27.55 -12.35
C GLN A 54 3.35 27.36 -10.88
N PRO A 55 4.33 27.50 -9.94
CA PRO A 55 5.70 28.04 -10.17
C PRO A 55 6.74 26.96 -10.53
N TYR A 56 6.37 25.72 -10.73
CA TYR A 56 7.28 24.61 -10.99
C TYR A 56 7.90 24.70 -12.39
N THR A 57 9.13 24.18 -12.54
CA THR A 57 9.92 24.28 -13.76
C THR A 57 10.14 22.96 -14.47
N TYR A 58 9.90 21.85 -13.76
CA TYR A 58 10.09 20.51 -14.30
C TYR A 58 8.87 19.64 -14.08
N ARG A 59 8.61 18.79 -15.06
CA ARG A 59 7.61 17.73 -15.02
C ARG A 59 8.30 16.38 -14.96
N TYR A 60 7.77 15.45 -14.13
CA TYR A 60 8.22 14.07 -14.04
C TYR A 60 7.06 13.12 -14.33
N SER A 61 7.38 12.00 -15.01
CA SER A 61 6.44 10.90 -15.17
C SER A 61 6.41 10.02 -13.92
N ARG A 62 5.22 9.65 -13.49
CA ARG A 62 5.07 8.66 -12.41
C ARG A 62 5.44 7.27 -12.90
N PRO A 63 6.02 6.39 -12.04
CA PRO A 63 6.13 4.97 -12.32
C PRO A 63 4.77 4.36 -12.66
N SER A 64 4.75 3.31 -13.50
CA SER A 64 3.51 2.64 -13.92
C SER A 64 2.79 1.93 -12.79
N ASP A 65 3.53 1.53 -11.77
CA ASP A 65 3.07 0.83 -10.55
C ASP A 65 2.91 1.76 -9.33
N TYR A 66 2.74 3.06 -9.58
CA TYR A 66 2.60 4.07 -8.54
C TYR A 66 1.19 4.05 -7.94
N LEU A 67 1.09 3.80 -6.65
CA LEU A 67 -0.15 3.91 -5.88
C LEU A 67 -0.25 5.26 -5.15
N ARG A 68 0.75 5.58 -4.30
CA ARG A 68 0.85 6.87 -3.62
C ARG A 68 2.28 7.21 -3.23
N ARG A 69 2.59 8.51 -3.17
CA ARG A 69 3.89 9.03 -2.77
C ARG A 69 4.10 8.93 -1.25
N LEU A 70 5.30 8.56 -0.85
CA LEU A 70 5.77 8.67 0.52
C LEU A 70 6.62 9.94 0.68
N TRP A 71 7.69 10.05 -0.10
CA TRP A 71 8.52 11.25 -0.12
C TRP A 71 9.24 11.40 -1.48
N VAL A 72 9.74 12.61 -1.75
CA VAL A 72 10.67 12.90 -2.85
C VAL A 72 11.82 13.72 -2.31
N ARG A 73 13.05 13.38 -2.68
CA ARG A 73 14.30 14.02 -2.25
C ARG A 73 15.22 14.24 -3.46
N ARG A 74 16.23 15.14 -3.33
CA ARG A 74 17.25 15.30 -4.37
C ARG A 74 18.10 14.06 -4.53
N ALA A 75 18.46 13.43 -3.41
CA ALA A 75 19.25 12.20 -3.35
C ALA A 75 18.83 11.34 -2.16
N ALA A 76 19.27 10.08 -2.12
CA ALA A 76 19.01 9.20 -0.99
C ALA A 76 19.60 9.71 0.34
N SER A 77 20.74 10.41 0.28
CA SER A 77 21.42 11.02 1.43
C SER A 77 20.82 12.35 1.88
N ASP A 78 19.90 12.95 1.11
CA ASP A 78 19.26 14.21 1.51
C ASP A 78 18.19 13.92 2.58
N PRO A 79 18.32 14.46 3.82
CA PRO A 79 17.35 14.20 4.88
C PRO A 79 16.01 14.90 4.65
N PHE A 80 15.97 15.92 3.78
CA PHE A 80 14.79 16.74 3.60
C PHE A 80 14.04 16.43 2.32
N PRO A 81 12.70 16.26 2.40
CA PRO A 81 11.87 16.15 1.21
C PRO A 81 11.87 17.48 0.44
N ILE A 82 11.77 17.39 -0.89
CA ILE A 82 11.56 18.56 -1.76
C ILE A 82 10.08 18.77 -2.04
N ASP A 83 9.73 20.01 -2.39
CA ASP A 83 8.36 20.36 -2.74
C ASP A 83 8.01 19.83 -4.14
N ILE A 84 6.91 19.06 -4.19
CA ILE A 84 6.40 18.43 -5.40
C ILE A 84 4.88 18.57 -5.44
N ALA A 85 4.38 19.19 -6.50
CA ALA A 85 2.96 19.16 -6.82
C ALA A 85 2.60 17.89 -7.59
N GLU A 86 1.41 17.37 -7.33
CA GLU A 86 0.88 16.19 -8.00
C GLU A 86 -0.45 16.53 -8.67
N THR A 87 -0.53 16.33 -9.98
CA THR A 87 -1.74 16.60 -10.76
C THR A 87 -1.98 15.48 -11.76
N GLY A 88 -3.05 14.70 -11.55
CA GLY A 88 -3.35 13.54 -12.39
C GLY A 88 -2.20 12.52 -12.38
N ALA A 89 -1.67 12.20 -13.58
CA ALA A 89 -0.58 11.23 -13.74
C ALA A 89 0.83 11.87 -13.73
N VAL A 90 0.94 13.16 -13.38
CA VAL A 90 2.17 13.95 -13.52
C VAL A 90 2.57 14.53 -12.18
N LEU A 91 3.89 14.57 -11.94
CA LEU A 91 4.50 15.27 -10.82
C LEU A 91 5.22 16.52 -11.33
N TYR A 92 5.20 17.61 -10.56
CA TYR A 92 5.91 18.85 -10.88
C TYR A 92 6.80 19.28 -9.75
N GLY A 93 7.98 19.78 -10.05
CA GLY A 93 8.95 20.25 -9.08
C GLY A 93 9.98 21.22 -9.67
N PHE A 94 10.99 21.56 -8.87
CA PHE A 94 12.03 22.53 -9.23
C PHE A 94 13.35 21.88 -9.64
N GLU A 95 13.54 20.58 -9.42
CA GLU A 95 14.80 19.90 -9.63
C GLU A 95 14.84 19.17 -10.98
N THR A 96 16.01 19.11 -11.62
CA THR A 96 16.20 18.35 -12.87
C THR A 96 16.18 16.84 -12.66
N ALA A 97 16.53 16.39 -11.45
CA ALA A 97 16.50 14.98 -11.03
C ALA A 97 16.11 14.88 -9.58
N ALA A 98 15.37 13.84 -9.23
CA ALA A 98 14.97 13.56 -7.87
C ALA A 98 14.85 12.05 -7.65
N LEU A 99 14.81 11.63 -6.38
CA LEU A 99 14.53 10.27 -5.96
C LEU A 99 13.18 10.26 -5.24
N MET A 100 12.27 9.43 -5.71
CA MET A 100 10.97 9.23 -5.09
C MET A 100 10.88 7.88 -4.40
N GLU A 101 10.34 7.85 -3.19
CA GLU A 101 9.85 6.62 -2.55
C GLU A 101 8.33 6.66 -2.55
N TYR A 102 7.72 5.55 -2.88
CA TYR A 102 6.28 5.43 -3.07
C TYR A 102 5.78 4.04 -2.70
N MET A 103 4.48 3.94 -2.43
CA MET A 103 3.77 2.68 -2.36
C MET A 103 3.47 2.22 -3.78
N SER A 104 3.82 0.98 -4.07
CA SER A 104 3.72 0.38 -5.39
C SER A 104 2.50 -0.51 -5.50
N ASP A 105 1.86 -0.49 -6.67
CA ASP A 105 0.82 -1.43 -7.10
C ASP A 105 1.40 -2.53 -8.00
N HIS A 106 2.60 -3.00 -7.70
CA HIS A 106 3.27 -4.05 -8.46
C HIS A 106 2.61 -5.42 -8.24
N ALA A 107 2.61 -6.27 -9.28
CA ALA A 107 1.98 -7.58 -9.22
C ALA A 107 2.46 -8.46 -8.05
N ASP A 108 3.75 -8.38 -7.68
CA ASP A 108 4.33 -9.11 -6.53
C ASP A 108 3.64 -8.78 -5.20
N ASN A 109 3.03 -7.60 -5.08
CA ASN A 109 2.31 -7.18 -3.87
C ASN A 109 0.96 -7.89 -3.71
N TYR A 110 0.48 -8.55 -4.75
CA TYR A 110 -0.73 -9.37 -4.73
C TYR A 110 -0.45 -10.84 -4.39
N GLU A 111 0.83 -11.23 -4.28
CA GLU A 111 1.22 -12.58 -3.91
C GLU A 111 1.23 -12.77 -2.39
N PRO A 112 0.33 -13.62 -1.82
CA PRO A 112 0.22 -13.79 -0.37
C PRO A 112 1.51 -14.29 0.30
N ALA A 113 2.39 -14.96 -0.44
CA ALA A 113 3.67 -15.43 0.06
C ALA A 113 4.64 -14.30 0.45
N ASN A 114 4.44 -13.09 -0.11
CA ASN A 114 5.27 -11.92 0.15
C ASN A 114 4.74 -11.05 1.31
N TRP A 115 3.58 -11.41 1.88
CA TRP A 115 2.92 -10.58 2.88
C TRP A 115 3.48 -10.78 4.29
N PRO A 116 3.78 -9.71 5.01
CA PRO A 116 4.09 -9.82 6.43
C PRO A 116 2.83 -10.27 7.21
N PRO A 117 3.02 -10.91 8.37
CA PRO A 117 1.91 -11.42 9.18
C PRO A 117 0.86 -10.36 9.54
N GLY A 118 1.30 -9.11 9.77
CA GLY A 118 0.42 -7.97 10.05
C GLY A 118 -0.53 -7.67 8.89
N PHE A 119 0.00 -7.62 7.66
CA PHE A 119 -0.81 -7.42 6.46
C PHE A 119 -1.77 -8.58 6.21
N THR A 120 -1.28 -9.81 6.33
CA THR A 120 -2.11 -11.03 6.19
C THR A 120 -3.31 -11.02 7.16
N ARG A 121 -3.08 -10.64 8.43
CA ARG A 121 -4.14 -10.50 9.42
C ARG A 121 -5.17 -9.45 9.02
N CYS A 122 -4.73 -8.29 8.55
CA CYS A 122 -5.61 -7.23 8.06
C CYS A 122 -6.42 -7.69 6.84
N MET A 123 -5.78 -8.41 5.90
CA MET A 123 -6.46 -8.98 4.73
C MET A 123 -7.58 -9.93 5.10
N VAL A 124 -7.34 -10.87 6.01
CA VAL A 124 -8.35 -11.83 6.47
C VAL A 124 -9.54 -11.10 7.08
N LEU A 125 -9.30 -10.12 7.95
CA LEU A 125 -10.36 -9.33 8.60
C LEU A 125 -11.16 -8.50 7.59
N TYR A 126 -10.47 -7.87 6.63
CA TYR A 126 -11.13 -7.03 5.65
C TYR A 126 -11.94 -7.85 4.63
N LEU A 127 -11.42 -8.99 4.17
CA LEU A 127 -12.16 -9.92 3.34
C LEU A 127 -13.38 -10.50 4.07
N ALA A 128 -13.25 -10.84 5.37
CA ALA A 128 -14.39 -11.27 6.17
C ALA A 128 -15.48 -10.18 6.25
N LEU A 129 -15.06 -8.91 6.35
CA LEU A 129 -15.98 -7.78 6.34
C LEU A 129 -16.71 -7.61 4.99
N LEU A 130 -15.96 -7.66 3.87
CA LEU A 130 -16.52 -7.47 2.53
C LEU A 130 -17.42 -8.62 2.08
N CYS A 131 -17.02 -9.84 2.40
CA CYS A 131 -17.68 -11.05 1.91
C CYS A 131 -18.68 -11.65 2.92
N GLY A 132 -18.52 -11.34 4.22
CA GLY A 132 -19.35 -11.88 5.29
C GLY A 132 -20.86 -11.70 5.08
N PRO A 133 -21.36 -10.50 4.79
CA PRO A 133 -22.77 -10.26 4.52
C PRO A 133 -23.32 -11.06 3.34
N LYS A 134 -22.50 -11.29 2.31
CA LYS A 134 -22.90 -12.02 1.11
C LYS A 134 -22.79 -13.54 1.25
N LEU A 135 -21.78 -14.01 1.98
CA LEU A 135 -21.47 -15.45 2.05
C LEU A 135 -22.01 -16.14 3.31
N ALA A 136 -22.09 -15.44 4.43
CA ALA A 136 -22.43 -16.01 5.74
C ALA A 136 -23.63 -15.33 6.40
N ARG A 137 -24.29 -14.38 5.75
CA ARG A 137 -25.37 -13.56 6.35
C ARG A 137 -24.99 -13.00 7.73
N THR A 138 -23.78 -12.44 7.81
CA THR A 138 -23.26 -11.81 9.03
C THR A 138 -24.18 -10.66 9.45
N GLY A 139 -24.57 -10.62 10.71
CA GLY A 139 -25.40 -9.54 11.24
C GLY A 139 -24.60 -8.25 11.46
N ASP A 140 -25.31 -7.12 11.63
CA ASP A 140 -24.71 -5.78 11.81
C ASP A 140 -23.72 -5.72 12.99
N ASP A 141 -23.96 -6.45 14.05
CA ASP A 141 -23.08 -6.45 15.24
C ASP A 141 -21.76 -7.21 14.99
N GLU A 142 -21.80 -8.29 14.23
CA GLU A 142 -20.57 -8.97 13.78
C GLU A 142 -19.76 -8.09 12.83
N ALA A 143 -20.40 -7.38 11.91
CA ALA A 143 -19.73 -6.43 11.02
C ALA A 143 -19.02 -5.34 11.83
N LYS A 144 -19.66 -4.73 12.82
CA LYS A 144 -19.02 -3.76 13.75
C LYS A 144 -17.82 -4.35 14.47
N SER A 145 -17.91 -5.58 14.94
CA SER A 145 -16.80 -6.29 15.59
C SER A 145 -15.62 -6.50 14.64
N PHE A 146 -15.87 -6.81 13.38
CA PHE A 146 -14.80 -6.94 12.37
C PHE A 146 -14.14 -5.60 12.05
N TYR A 147 -14.89 -4.50 11.97
CA TYR A 147 -14.33 -3.15 11.81
C TYR A 147 -13.40 -2.78 12.96
N GLN A 148 -13.82 -2.97 14.20
CA GLN A 148 -12.99 -2.70 15.38
C GLN A 148 -11.71 -3.54 15.39
N LYS A 149 -11.80 -4.83 15.06
CA LYS A 149 -10.64 -5.73 14.98
C LYS A 149 -9.69 -5.32 13.85
N LEU A 150 -10.22 -4.86 12.71
CA LEU A 150 -9.42 -4.36 11.59
C LEU A 150 -8.66 -3.09 11.97
N ASP A 151 -9.32 -2.12 12.61
CA ASP A 151 -8.67 -0.88 13.06
C ASP A 151 -7.55 -1.15 14.07
N MET A 152 -7.77 -2.05 15.02
CA MET A 152 -6.73 -2.50 15.95
C MET A 152 -5.57 -3.19 15.23
N ALA A 153 -5.86 -4.10 14.31
CA ALA A 153 -4.83 -4.82 13.55
C ALA A 153 -4.01 -3.88 12.65
N LEU A 154 -4.63 -2.87 12.03
CA LEU A 154 -3.94 -1.84 11.25
C LEU A 154 -3.03 -1.00 12.14
N GLY A 155 -3.51 -0.58 13.33
CA GLY A 155 -2.72 0.17 14.29
C GLY A 155 -1.49 -0.61 14.80
N ASP A 156 -1.65 -1.89 15.10
CA ASP A 156 -0.55 -2.77 15.52
C ASP A 156 0.47 -3.00 14.39
N ALA A 157 -0.01 -3.26 13.18
CA ALA A 157 0.84 -3.47 12.01
C ALA A 157 1.63 -2.21 11.66
N THR A 158 1.01 -1.03 11.69
CA THR A 158 1.69 0.25 11.43
C THR A 158 2.82 0.51 12.42
N LYS A 159 2.62 0.17 13.70
CA LYS A 159 3.68 0.30 14.72
C LYS A 159 4.83 -0.66 14.46
N ALA A 160 4.54 -1.91 14.08
CA ALA A 160 5.57 -2.91 13.77
C ALA A 160 6.41 -2.48 12.56
N GLU A 161 5.79 -2.02 11.48
CA GLU A 161 6.46 -1.50 10.28
C GLU A 161 7.36 -0.29 10.59
N ALA A 162 6.92 0.61 11.48
CA ALA A 162 7.72 1.76 11.91
C ALA A 162 8.97 1.34 12.70
N VAL A 163 8.87 0.33 13.55
CA VAL A 163 10.01 -0.21 14.33
C VAL A 163 11.02 -0.87 13.39
N ASP A 164 10.58 -1.65 12.41
CA ASP A 164 11.48 -2.29 11.43
C ASP A 164 12.23 -1.25 10.61
N THR A 165 11.58 -0.16 10.22
CA THR A 165 12.22 0.95 9.48
C THR A 165 13.30 1.64 10.32
N MET A 166 13.08 1.81 11.63
CA MET A 166 14.07 2.41 12.55
C MET A 166 15.26 1.48 12.75
N SER A 167 15.06 0.19 12.89
CA SER A 167 16.14 -0.79 13.09
C SER A 167 17.08 -0.87 11.89
N VAL A 168 16.57 -0.79 10.68
CA VAL A 168 17.38 -0.78 9.44
C VAL A 168 18.24 0.48 9.36
N ASN A 169 17.72 1.66 9.74
CA ASN A 169 18.47 2.91 9.73
C ASN A 169 19.62 2.91 10.75
N ILE A 170 19.42 2.37 11.94
CA ILE A 170 20.47 2.27 12.99
C ILE A 170 21.60 1.35 12.53
N SER A 171 21.28 0.24 11.85
CA SER A 171 22.30 -0.70 11.35
C SER A 171 23.14 -0.12 10.21
N ALA A 172 22.57 0.75 9.38
CA ALA A 172 23.28 1.40 8.29
C ALA A 172 24.27 2.50 8.76
N GLU A 173 24.05 3.09 9.94
CA GLU A 173 24.95 4.10 10.52
C GLU A 173 26.14 3.48 11.27
N GLN A 174 26.15 2.17 11.50
CA GLN A 174 27.19 1.48 12.27
C GLN A 174 28.26 0.77 11.43
N GLU A 175 28.27 0.90 10.11
CA GLU A 175 29.39 0.40 9.31
C GLU A 175 30.63 1.28 9.57
N PRO A 176 31.72 0.72 10.13
CA PRO A 176 32.93 1.47 10.37
C PRO A 176 33.57 1.84 9.03
N VAL A 177 33.80 3.13 8.84
CA VAL A 177 34.68 3.63 7.78
C VAL A 177 36.08 3.10 8.05
N MET A 178 36.50 2.06 7.33
CA MET A 178 37.90 1.61 7.28
C MET A 178 38.68 2.42 6.26
#